data_3585781a4988566d59d2a229aaf705e1
#
_entry.id   3585781a4988566d59d2a229aaf705e1
#
_cell.length_a   1.000
_cell.length_b   1.000
_cell.length_c   1.000
_cell.angle_alpha   90.00
_cell.angle_beta   90.00
_cell.angle_gamma   90.00
#
_symmetry.space_group_name_H-M   'P 1'
#
loop_
_entity.id
_entity.type
_entity.pdbx_description
1 polymer ?
#
loop_
_entity_poly.entity_id
_entity_poly.type
_entity_poly.pdbx_seq_one_letter_code
_entity_poly.pdbx_strand_id
1 'polypeptide(L)'
;MIKFDPKTFEPGEPGTIYTLDIETTSLFQFPGGEWKPFDYTKPPAFYQGMNKAGVPYIWMFGVNDTVYYGRDFMQLEDVLNLIADGPKKFVYVHNLSFEFQWLMDIFEHYTISNMIARSVRKPIAFTVDELNIQFRCSYMLTNLSLEKSAERYTDLRKKTGDLDYNKARHSRTELTEQELSYCECDILTLYHIICYFRDKYGGYLSRIPYTATGEIRKAFRKTVSYGYVMRVAKSTPSPLEYLEYVKTFTGGMTHGNAIWIGDILKGICSYDIASSYPYVMLLPIFPQGKFRKCTPEVANRLNRNKWCVLYHVKMHQVEAAKLNHYILLHKVVHASGVVGDNGRLVSADMVEMYLTEIDFDIITQDAYHVEKIEYIDTKCAVKGYLPEELIRFVLTTYSDKTK
;
A
#
# COMPACT_ATOMS: atom_id res chain seq x y z
N MET A 1 -16.76 16.20 -22.73
CA MET A 1 -17.64 15.78 -21.60
C MET A 1 -19.08 16.26 -21.78
N ILE A 2 -20.05 15.47 -21.32
CA ILE A 2 -21.49 15.76 -21.34
C ILE A 2 -21.91 16.18 -19.92
N LYS A 3 -22.59 17.34 -19.81
CA LYS A 3 -23.16 17.70 -18.51
C LYS A 3 -24.26 16.71 -18.16
N PHE A 4 -24.23 16.17 -16.96
CA PHE A 4 -25.21 15.19 -16.52
C PHE A 4 -26.63 15.74 -16.50
N ASP A 5 -27.54 14.99 -17.10
CA ASP A 5 -28.99 15.17 -17.04
C ASP A 5 -29.62 13.77 -16.90
N PRO A 6 -30.36 13.48 -15.84
CA PRO A 6 -30.99 12.18 -15.60
C PRO A 6 -31.88 11.69 -16.75
N LYS A 7 -32.44 12.62 -17.54
CA LYS A 7 -33.34 12.30 -18.66
C LYS A 7 -32.62 11.80 -19.91
N THR A 8 -31.34 12.16 -20.05
CA THR A 8 -30.53 11.84 -21.25
C THR A 8 -29.32 10.97 -20.92
N PHE A 9 -29.18 10.59 -19.67
CA PHE A 9 -28.09 9.71 -19.22
C PHE A 9 -28.29 8.28 -19.72
N GLU A 10 -27.26 7.72 -20.33
CA GLU A 10 -27.24 6.34 -20.82
C GLU A 10 -26.42 5.46 -19.87
N PRO A 11 -27.06 4.54 -19.11
CA PRO A 11 -26.40 3.76 -18.07
C PRO A 11 -25.44 2.67 -18.59
N GLY A 12 -25.44 2.40 -19.89
CA GLY A 12 -24.63 1.37 -20.51
C GLY A 12 -25.16 -0.06 -20.35
N GLU A 13 -24.60 -0.97 -21.14
CA GLU A 13 -24.97 -2.38 -21.22
C GLU A 13 -24.19 -3.25 -20.22
N PRO A 14 -24.57 -4.52 -19.99
CA PRO A 14 -23.79 -5.45 -19.18
C PRO A 14 -22.33 -5.57 -19.67
N GLY A 15 -21.37 -5.37 -18.76
CA GLY A 15 -19.94 -5.38 -19.07
C GLY A 15 -19.34 -3.99 -19.31
N THR A 16 -20.14 -2.94 -19.22
CA THR A 16 -19.67 -1.55 -19.24
C THR A 16 -18.64 -1.32 -18.15
N ILE A 17 -17.59 -0.58 -18.50
CA ILE A 17 -16.58 -0.09 -17.56
C ILE A 17 -17.03 1.27 -17.05
N TYR A 18 -17.19 1.37 -15.74
CA TYR A 18 -17.48 2.64 -15.09
C TYR A 18 -16.23 3.18 -14.42
N THR A 19 -16.01 4.48 -14.56
CA THR A 19 -14.89 5.21 -13.94
C THR A 19 -15.41 6.44 -13.23
N LEU A 20 -14.75 6.84 -12.14
CA LEU A 20 -15.11 8.02 -11.35
C LEU A 20 -13.86 8.75 -10.94
N ASP A 21 -13.95 10.08 -10.97
CA ASP A 21 -12.94 11.00 -10.45
C ASP A 21 -13.59 12.25 -9.89
N ILE A 22 -12.97 12.87 -8.87
CA ILE A 22 -13.48 14.05 -8.16
C ILE A 22 -12.38 15.07 -8.02
N GLU A 23 -12.61 16.29 -8.51
CA GLU A 23 -11.67 17.38 -8.35
C GLU A 23 -12.04 18.31 -7.20
N THR A 24 -11.03 18.73 -6.46
CA THR A 24 -11.19 19.55 -5.25
C THR A 24 -10.33 20.80 -5.28
N THR A 25 -10.81 21.85 -4.62
CA THR A 25 -10.03 23.02 -4.26
C THR A 25 -9.45 22.87 -2.86
N SER A 26 -8.23 23.37 -2.66
CA SER A 26 -7.59 23.38 -1.35
C SER A 26 -7.89 24.67 -0.58
N LEU A 27 -8.37 24.51 0.65
CA LEU A 27 -8.46 25.59 1.63
C LEU A 27 -7.38 25.38 2.71
N PHE A 28 -6.86 26.47 3.24
CA PHE A 28 -5.85 26.49 4.29
C PHE A 28 -6.42 27.15 5.55
N GLN A 29 -6.14 26.57 6.71
CA GLN A 29 -6.55 27.14 7.99
C GLN A 29 -5.54 28.18 8.44
N PHE A 30 -5.97 29.45 8.44
CA PHE A 30 -5.16 30.57 8.89
C PHE A 30 -5.11 30.68 10.42
N PRO A 31 -4.13 31.42 10.98
CA PRO A 31 -4.14 31.78 12.38
C PRO A 31 -5.47 32.46 12.74
N GLY A 32 -6.15 31.98 13.78
CA GLY A 32 -7.52 32.41 14.14
C GLY A 32 -8.61 31.43 13.71
N GLY A 33 -8.26 30.35 13.00
CA GLY A 33 -9.17 29.24 12.66
C GLY A 33 -9.97 29.42 11.36
N GLU A 34 -9.82 30.54 10.67
CA GLU A 34 -10.52 30.82 9.41
C GLU A 34 -9.93 30.01 8.25
N TRP A 35 -10.80 29.42 7.42
CA TRP A 35 -10.41 28.67 6.22
C TRP A 35 -10.47 29.58 4.99
N LYS A 36 -9.35 29.74 4.30
CA LYS A 36 -9.22 30.56 3.08
C LYS A 36 -8.54 29.79 1.96
N PRO A 37 -8.85 30.13 0.69
CA PRO A 37 -8.11 29.60 -0.45
C PRO A 37 -6.66 30.10 -0.45
N PHE A 38 -5.84 29.51 -1.33
CA PHE A 38 -4.47 29.94 -1.57
C PHE A 38 -4.45 31.41 -2.05
N ASP A 39 -3.64 32.22 -1.39
CA ASP A 39 -3.40 33.64 -1.76
C ASP A 39 -2.04 33.73 -2.46
N TYR A 40 -2.06 33.98 -3.75
CA TYR A 40 -0.85 34.09 -4.58
C TYR A 40 0.07 35.27 -4.21
N THR A 41 -0.37 36.18 -3.37
CA THR A 41 0.47 37.27 -2.83
C THR A 41 1.42 36.77 -1.73
N LYS A 42 1.18 35.61 -1.17
CA LYS A 42 2.00 34.98 -0.13
C LYS A 42 2.98 33.98 -0.73
N PRO A 43 4.22 33.92 -0.20
CA PRO A 43 5.18 32.91 -0.65
C PRO A 43 4.71 31.49 -0.27
N PRO A 44 5.05 30.44 -1.06
CA PRO A 44 4.67 29.06 -0.76
C PRO A 44 5.07 28.58 0.66
N ALA A 45 6.19 29.07 1.18
CA ALA A 45 6.64 28.78 2.54
C ALA A 45 5.67 29.25 3.63
N PHE A 46 4.83 30.24 3.34
CA PHE A 46 3.80 30.71 4.27
C PHE A 46 2.78 29.64 4.63
N TYR A 47 2.48 28.73 3.70
CA TYR A 47 1.50 27.65 3.87
C TYR A 47 2.09 26.38 4.47
N GLN A 48 3.40 26.36 4.68
CA GLN A 48 4.09 25.18 5.22
C GLN A 48 3.64 24.93 6.67
N GLY A 49 3.14 23.72 6.93
CA GLY A 49 2.63 23.32 8.24
C GLY A 49 1.19 23.76 8.56
N MET A 50 0.50 24.49 7.66
CA MET A 50 -0.91 24.79 7.83
C MET A 50 -1.79 23.55 7.61
N ASN A 51 -2.89 23.46 8.36
CA ASN A 51 -3.94 22.50 8.07
C ASN A 51 -4.57 22.80 6.73
N LYS A 52 -4.85 21.74 5.96
CA LYS A 52 -5.39 21.82 4.60
C LYS A 52 -6.68 21.01 4.53
N ALA A 53 -7.73 21.57 3.95
CA ALA A 53 -8.98 20.91 3.64
C ALA A 53 -9.24 20.95 2.14
N GLY A 54 -9.83 19.87 1.59
CA GLY A 54 -10.35 19.86 0.23
C GLY A 54 -11.82 20.29 0.21
N VAL A 55 -12.25 20.93 -0.88
CA VAL A 55 -13.66 21.19 -1.18
C VAL A 55 -13.93 20.71 -2.60
N PRO A 56 -14.79 19.71 -2.80
CA PRO A 56 -15.07 19.19 -4.14
C PRO A 56 -15.85 20.24 -4.94
N TYR A 57 -15.53 20.35 -6.24
CA TYR A 57 -16.20 21.33 -7.11
C TYR A 57 -16.72 20.74 -8.42
N ILE A 58 -16.26 19.56 -8.82
CA ILE A 58 -16.74 18.80 -9.98
C ILE A 58 -16.50 17.31 -9.74
N TRP A 59 -17.42 16.49 -10.19
CA TRP A 59 -17.24 15.06 -10.35
C TRP A 59 -17.39 14.69 -11.83
N MET A 60 -16.64 13.67 -12.25
CA MET A 60 -16.68 13.08 -13.58
C MET A 60 -17.00 11.60 -13.46
N PHE A 61 -17.90 11.12 -14.31
CA PHE A 61 -18.31 9.72 -14.36
C PHE A 61 -18.25 9.18 -15.81
N GLY A 62 -17.41 8.18 -16.00
CA GLY A 62 -17.25 7.52 -17.29
C GLY A 62 -18.17 6.30 -17.43
N VAL A 63 -18.85 6.21 -18.56
CA VAL A 63 -19.60 5.05 -19.04
C VAL A 63 -18.93 4.61 -20.33
N ASN A 64 -18.00 3.66 -20.23
CA ASN A 64 -17.00 3.36 -21.26
C ASN A 64 -16.19 4.62 -21.63
N ASP A 65 -16.21 5.03 -22.89
CA ASP A 65 -15.53 6.21 -23.45
C ASP A 65 -16.37 7.49 -23.40
N THR A 66 -17.60 7.41 -22.92
CA THR A 66 -18.46 8.59 -22.73
C THR A 66 -18.28 9.14 -21.33
N VAL A 67 -17.96 10.43 -21.19
CA VAL A 67 -17.68 11.09 -19.91
C VAL A 67 -18.79 12.08 -19.58
N TYR A 68 -19.47 11.82 -18.48
CA TYR A 68 -20.45 12.72 -17.85
C TYR A 68 -19.80 13.50 -16.72
N TYR A 69 -20.29 14.72 -16.45
CA TYR A 69 -19.85 15.52 -15.31
C TYR A 69 -21.00 16.26 -14.65
N GLY A 70 -20.85 16.51 -13.37
CA GLY A 70 -21.76 17.33 -12.58
C GLY A 70 -21.03 18.20 -11.56
N ARG A 71 -21.76 19.19 -11.08
CA ARG A 71 -21.25 20.17 -10.11
C ARG A 71 -21.99 20.07 -8.76
N ASP A 72 -23.04 19.30 -8.73
CA ASP A 72 -23.83 18.95 -7.54
C ASP A 72 -23.57 17.49 -7.17
N PHE A 73 -23.12 17.25 -5.95
CA PHE A 73 -22.82 15.90 -5.47
C PHE A 73 -24.03 15.03 -5.29
N MET A 74 -25.21 15.57 -5.05
CA MET A 74 -26.45 14.78 -5.02
C MET A 74 -26.75 14.16 -6.39
N GLN A 75 -26.38 14.83 -7.48
CA GLN A 75 -26.50 14.25 -8.83
C GLN A 75 -25.59 13.03 -9.06
N LEU A 76 -24.50 12.90 -8.31
CA LEU A 76 -23.65 11.68 -8.38
C LEU A 76 -24.40 10.48 -7.81
N GLU A 77 -25.20 10.66 -6.77
CA GLU A 77 -26.08 9.61 -6.25
C GLU A 77 -27.13 9.19 -7.29
N ASP A 78 -27.73 10.15 -8.02
CA ASP A 78 -28.65 9.86 -9.12
C ASP A 78 -27.98 8.99 -10.19
N VAL A 79 -26.73 9.30 -10.58
CA VAL A 79 -25.96 8.47 -11.53
C VAL A 79 -25.80 7.04 -11.03
N LEU A 80 -25.44 6.87 -9.76
CA LEU A 80 -25.23 5.55 -9.16
C LEU A 80 -26.54 4.77 -9.11
N ASN A 81 -27.67 5.42 -8.78
CA ASN A 81 -28.98 4.80 -8.82
C ASN A 81 -29.40 4.38 -10.24
N LEU A 82 -29.13 5.21 -11.24
CA LEU A 82 -29.46 4.91 -12.65
C LEU A 82 -28.68 3.73 -13.23
N ILE A 83 -27.46 3.46 -12.74
CA ILE A 83 -26.68 2.30 -13.17
C ILE A 83 -26.93 1.05 -12.32
N ALA A 84 -27.65 1.14 -11.20
CA ALA A 84 -27.78 0.06 -10.20
C ALA A 84 -28.51 -1.18 -10.72
N ASP A 85 -29.40 -1.03 -11.69
CA ASP A 85 -30.23 -2.13 -12.22
C ASP A 85 -29.41 -3.25 -12.88
N GLY A 86 -29.80 -4.50 -12.59
CA GLY A 86 -29.25 -5.70 -13.24
C GLY A 86 -28.00 -6.26 -12.59
N PRO A 87 -27.03 -6.80 -13.35
CA PRO A 87 -25.86 -7.48 -12.80
C PRO A 87 -24.92 -6.52 -12.09
N LYS A 88 -24.08 -7.07 -11.19
CA LYS A 88 -23.09 -6.32 -10.42
C LYS A 88 -22.24 -5.39 -11.28
N LYS A 89 -22.17 -4.13 -10.89
CA LYS A 89 -21.36 -3.10 -11.57
C LYS A 89 -20.00 -2.94 -10.87
N PHE A 90 -19.02 -2.52 -11.65
CA PHE A 90 -17.67 -2.23 -11.16
C PHE A 90 -17.29 -0.80 -11.53
N VAL A 91 -17.16 0.06 -10.50
CA VAL A 91 -16.70 1.45 -10.66
C VAL A 91 -15.23 1.52 -10.27
N TYR A 92 -14.38 1.93 -11.19
CA TYR A 92 -12.94 2.10 -10.97
C TYR A 92 -12.62 3.55 -10.68
N VAL A 93 -11.78 3.74 -9.67
CA VAL A 93 -11.30 5.05 -9.21
C VAL A 93 -9.79 5.00 -9.10
N HIS A 94 -9.09 6.04 -9.56
CA HIS A 94 -7.65 6.09 -9.38
C HIS A 94 -7.32 6.77 -8.06
N ASN A 95 -6.75 6.01 -7.08
CA ASN A 95 -6.55 6.41 -5.70
C ASN A 95 -7.87 6.57 -4.89
N LEU A 96 -8.71 5.55 -4.92
CA LEU A 96 -10.02 5.48 -4.23
C LEU A 96 -10.00 6.01 -2.77
N SER A 97 -8.86 6.01 -2.10
CA SER A 97 -8.72 6.58 -0.75
C SER A 97 -9.01 8.07 -0.67
N PHE A 98 -8.85 8.80 -1.77
CA PHE A 98 -9.18 10.22 -1.85
C PHE A 98 -10.68 10.42 -2.08
N GLU A 99 -11.25 9.79 -3.10
CA GLU A 99 -12.68 9.92 -3.43
C GLU A 99 -13.58 9.33 -2.36
N PHE A 100 -13.13 8.29 -1.65
CA PHE A 100 -13.88 7.66 -0.57
C PHE A 100 -14.31 8.65 0.52
N GLN A 101 -13.52 9.69 0.79
CA GLN A 101 -13.87 10.71 1.79
C GLN A 101 -15.14 11.48 1.41
N TRP A 102 -15.34 11.72 0.12
CA TRP A 102 -16.48 12.46 -0.43
C TRP A 102 -17.69 11.55 -0.67
N LEU A 103 -17.43 10.29 -1.03
CA LEU A 103 -18.47 9.31 -1.27
C LEU A 103 -19.18 8.87 0.02
N MET A 104 -18.55 9.03 1.19
CA MET A 104 -19.16 8.63 2.46
C MET A 104 -20.44 9.39 2.78
N ASP A 105 -20.53 10.68 2.43
CA ASP A 105 -21.74 11.47 2.64
C ASP A 105 -22.90 10.94 1.75
N ILE A 106 -22.60 10.50 0.53
CA ILE A 106 -23.58 9.86 -0.38
C ILE A 106 -24.02 8.51 0.19
N PHE A 107 -23.09 7.75 0.79
CA PHE A 107 -23.36 6.39 1.26
C PHE A 107 -23.85 6.29 2.71
N GLU A 108 -24.20 7.41 3.35
CA GLU A 108 -24.67 7.42 4.75
C GLU A 108 -25.86 6.48 4.98
N HIS A 109 -26.73 6.34 3.97
CA HIS A 109 -27.96 5.53 4.05
C HIS A 109 -27.84 4.15 3.37
N TYR A 110 -26.65 3.76 2.90
CA TYR A 110 -26.39 2.50 2.20
C TYR A 110 -25.56 1.56 3.05
N THR A 111 -25.74 0.27 2.84
CA THR A 111 -24.92 -0.78 3.46
C THR A 111 -23.63 -0.99 2.68
N ILE A 112 -22.49 -0.77 3.33
CA ILE A 112 -21.18 -1.05 2.75
C ILE A 112 -20.72 -2.43 3.22
N SER A 113 -20.45 -3.31 2.27
CA SER A 113 -19.94 -4.66 2.50
C SER A 113 -18.66 -4.96 1.73
N ASN A 114 -18.08 -6.14 1.96
CA ASN A 114 -16.87 -6.63 1.26
C ASN A 114 -15.72 -5.60 1.23
N MET A 115 -15.57 -4.84 2.31
CA MET A 115 -14.53 -3.83 2.46
C MET A 115 -13.15 -4.49 2.52
N ILE A 116 -12.29 -4.13 1.57
CA ILE A 116 -10.86 -4.44 1.58
C ILE A 116 -10.13 -3.12 1.72
N ALA A 117 -9.38 -2.93 2.81
CA ALA A 117 -8.69 -1.68 3.11
C ALA A 117 -7.26 -1.92 3.59
N ARG A 118 -6.35 -0.97 3.35
CA ARG A 118 -4.98 -0.98 3.91
C ARG A 118 -4.97 -0.50 5.37
N SER A 119 -5.81 0.46 5.66
CA SER A 119 -6.01 1.05 6.99
C SER A 119 -7.33 1.80 7.00
N VAL A 120 -7.70 2.38 8.13
CA VAL A 120 -8.85 3.27 8.25
C VAL A 120 -8.81 4.35 7.15
N ARG A 121 -9.93 4.57 6.46
CA ARG A 121 -10.10 5.53 5.35
C ARG A 121 -9.22 5.29 4.11
N LYS A 122 -8.64 4.08 3.95
CA LYS A 122 -7.82 3.73 2.77
C LYS A 122 -8.34 2.45 2.11
N PRO A 123 -9.55 2.47 1.54
CA PRO A 123 -10.12 1.32 0.87
C PRO A 123 -9.36 0.98 -0.42
N ILE A 124 -9.30 -0.31 -0.70
CA ILE A 124 -8.88 -0.88 -1.98
C ILE A 124 -10.09 -1.23 -2.82
N ALA A 125 -11.13 -1.76 -2.16
CA ALA A 125 -12.41 -2.07 -2.76
C ALA A 125 -13.48 -2.14 -1.67
N PHE A 126 -14.74 -1.83 -2.04
CA PHE A 126 -15.92 -2.06 -1.23
C PHE A 126 -17.15 -2.21 -2.12
N THR A 127 -18.22 -2.75 -1.57
CA THR A 127 -19.51 -2.92 -2.27
C THR A 127 -20.58 -2.10 -1.56
N VAL A 128 -21.41 -1.39 -2.32
CA VAL A 128 -22.64 -0.77 -1.87
C VAL A 128 -23.76 -1.75 -2.22
N ASP A 129 -24.34 -2.37 -1.20
CA ASP A 129 -25.16 -3.58 -1.39
C ASP A 129 -26.49 -3.28 -2.10
N GLU A 130 -27.19 -2.22 -1.71
CA GLU A 130 -28.48 -1.83 -2.29
C GLU A 130 -28.35 -1.45 -3.78
N LEU A 131 -27.20 -0.91 -4.17
CA LEU A 131 -26.93 -0.53 -5.56
C LEU A 131 -26.28 -1.66 -6.37
N ASN A 132 -25.86 -2.75 -5.72
CA ASN A 132 -25.08 -3.83 -6.33
C ASN A 132 -23.83 -3.31 -7.08
N ILE A 133 -23.19 -2.24 -6.55
CA ILE A 133 -22.00 -1.60 -7.13
C ILE A 133 -20.77 -1.92 -6.28
N GLN A 134 -19.70 -2.33 -6.93
CA GLN A 134 -18.38 -2.48 -6.29
C GLN A 134 -17.41 -1.41 -6.79
N PHE A 135 -16.92 -0.60 -5.87
CA PHE A 135 -15.83 0.35 -6.12
C PHE A 135 -14.47 -0.34 -6.01
N ARG A 136 -13.55 -0.02 -6.92
CA ARG A 136 -12.20 -0.62 -6.99
C ARG A 136 -11.13 0.42 -7.26
N CYS A 137 -10.02 0.36 -6.51
CA CYS A 137 -8.88 1.24 -6.67
C CYS A 137 -7.94 0.77 -7.79
N SER A 138 -7.80 1.54 -8.86
CA SER A 138 -6.88 1.22 -9.95
C SER A 138 -5.42 1.55 -9.59
N TYR A 139 -5.15 2.52 -8.72
CA TYR A 139 -3.81 2.78 -8.19
C TYR A 139 -3.24 1.54 -7.49
N MET A 140 -4.03 0.84 -6.70
CA MET A 140 -3.58 -0.39 -6.05
C MET A 140 -3.36 -1.55 -7.02
N LEU A 141 -4.06 -1.55 -8.15
CA LEU A 141 -3.89 -2.53 -9.23
C LEU A 141 -2.59 -2.30 -10.01
N THR A 142 -2.25 -1.05 -10.32
CA THR A 142 -1.07 -0.69 -11.12
C THR A 142 0.17 -0.39 -10.26
N ASN A 143 -0.03 0.13 -9.05
CA ASN A 143 0.98 0.70 -8.16
C ASN A 143 1.79 1.84 -8.82
N LEU A 144 1.17 2.58 -9.73
CA LEU A 144 1.74 3.67 -10.51
C LEU A 144 0.79 4.87 -10.49
N SER A 145 1.30 6.10 -10.69
CA SER A 145 0.45 7.25 -10.96
C SER A 145 -0.39 7.03 -12.23
N LEU A 146 -1.47 7.77 -12.41
CA LEU A 146 -2.33 7.65 -13.59
C LEU A 146 -1.54 7.86 -14.88
N GLU A 147 -0.65 8.87 -14.91
CA GLU A 147 0.25 9.17 -16.02
C GLU A 147 1.16 7.97 -16.37
N LYS A 148 1.91 7.44 -15.38
CA LYS A 148 2.78 6.28 -15.59
C LYS A 148 2.01 5.01 -15.94
N SER A 149 0.78 4.89 -15.46
CA SER A 149 -0.11 3.80 -15.84
C SER A 149 -0.56 3.92 -17.30
N ALA A 150 -0.86 5.15 -17.78
CA ALA A 150 -1.16 5.41 -19.17
C ALA A 150 0.00 5.03 -20.09
N GLU A 151 1.21 5.50 -19.76
CA GLU A 151 2.43 5.17 -20.52
C GLU A 151 2.69 3.66 -20.65
N ARG A 152 2.35 2.92 -19.59
CA ARG A 152 2.65 1.48 -19.52
C ARG A 152 1.58 0.58 -20.13
N TYR A 153 0.32 0.96 -20.06
CA TYR A 153 -0.81 0.10 -20.38
C TYR A 153 -1.66 0.58 -21.54
N THR A 154 -1.39 1.77 -22.07
CA THR A 154 -2.17 2.37 -23.17
C THR A 154 -1.25 3.09 -24.16
N ASP A 155 -1.78 3.38 -25.34
CA ASP A 155 -1.12 4.24 -26.34
C ASP A 155 -1.42 5.73 -26.10
N LEU A 156 -2.23 6.03 -25.09
CA LEU A 156 -2.59 7.41 -24.71
C LEU A 156 -1.49 8.04 -23.86
N ARG A 157 -1.28 9.33 -24.10
CA ARG A 157 -0.44 10.14 -23.22
C ARG A 157 -1.32 11.13 -22.47
N LYS A 158 -1.26 11.09 -21.12
CA LYS A 158 -1.96 12.04 -20.28
C LYS A 158 -1.48 13.46 -20.60
N LYS A 159 -2.42 14.40 -20.74
CA LYS A 159 -2.08 15.81 -20.75
C LYS A 159 -1.63 16.20 -19.34
N THR A 160 -0.37 16.62 -19.19
CA THR A 160 0.20 17.02 -17.90
C THR A 160 0.22 18.53 -17.77
N GLY A 161 0.01 19.03 -16.55
CA GLY A 161 0.43 20.37 -16.15
C GLY A 161 -0.59 21.49 -16.23
N ASP A 162 -1.85 21.22 -16.56
CA ASP A 162 -2.77 22.31 -16.94
C ASP A 162 -3.83 22.67 -15.90
N LEU A 163 -3.86 21.99 -14.74
CA LEU A 163 -4.77 22.34 -13.65
C LEU A 163 -4.02 23.02 -12.49
N ASP A 164 -4.28 24.29 -12.27
CA ASP A 164 -3.78 24.98 -11.09
C ASP A 164 -4.61 24.59 -9.85
N TYR A 165 -4.08 23.68 -9.04
CA TYR A 165 -4.72 23.18 -7.81
C TYR A 165 -4.83 24.24 -6.70
N ASN A 166 -4.13 25.35 -6.81
CA ASN A 166 -4.22 26.46 -5.85
C ASN A 166 -5.33 27.45 -6.18
N LYS A 167 -5.81 27.47 -7.43
CA LYS A 167 -6.93 28.32 -7.84
C LYS A 167 -8.20 27.89 -7.10
N ALA A 168 -8.82 28.84 -6.40
CA ALA A 168 -10.08 28.61 -5.70
C ALA A 168 -11.21 28.32 -6.70
N ARG A 169 -11.87 27.18 -6.52
CA ARG A 169 -13.05 26.78 -7.30
C ARG A 169 -14.12 26.26 -6.36
N HIS A 170 -15.35 26.49 -6.72
CA HIS A 170 -16.53 25.90 -6.06
C HIS A 170 -17.55 25.47 -7.12
N SER A 171 -18.64 24.84 -6.74
CA SER A 171 -19.64 24.28 -7.65
C SER A 171 -20.23 25.27 -8.66
N ARG A 172 -20.16 26.58 -8.41
CA ARG A 172 -20.67 27.65 -9.30
C ARG A 172 -19.56 28.37 -10.09
N THR A 173 -18.28 28.06 -9.86
CA THR A 173 -17.17 28.65 -10.63
C THR A 173 -17.22 28.12 -12.06
N GLU A 174 -17.21 28.98 -13.06
CA GLU A 174 -17.08 28.57 -14.45
C GLU A 174 -15.72 27.91 -14.68
N LEU A 175 -15.72 26.77 -15.35
CA LEU A 175 -14.52 26.04 -15.74
C LEU A 175 -14.22 26.33 -17.19
N THR A 176 -12.95 26.53 -17.49
CA THR A 176 -12.47 26.70 -18.86
C THR A 176 -12.55 25.39 -19.64
N GLU A 177 -12.58 25.48 -20.97
CA GLU A 177 -12.50 24.27 -21.83
C GLU A 177 -11.25 23.44 -21.56
N GLN A 178 -10.13 24.09 -21.22
CA GLN A 178 -8.88 23.42 -20.86
C GLN A 178 -9.02 22.64 -19.54
N GLU A 179 -9.64 23.23 -18.52
CA GLU A 179 -9.90 22.55 -17.23
C GLU A 179 -10.85 21.35 -17.43
N LEU A 180 -11.90 21.50 -18.24
CA LEU A 180 -12.81 20.40 -18.58
C LEU A 180 -12.12 19.31 -19.40
N SER A 181 -11.28 19.68 -20.36
CA SER A 181 -10.50 18.70 -21.16
C SER A 181 -9.48 17.95 -20.32
N TYR A 182 -8.91 18.58 -19.29
CA TYR A 182 -8.05 17.90 -18.32
C TYR A 182 -8.82 16.81 -17.56
N CYS A 183 -9.96 17.18 -16.98
CA CYS A 183 -10.82 16.25 -16.23
C CYS A 183 -11.30 15.07 -17.10
N GLU A 184 -11.70 15.34 -18.35
CA GLU A 184 -12.09 14.32 -19.32
C GLU A 184 -10.95 13.33 -19.62
N CYS A 185 -9.74 13.86 -19.79
CA CYS A 185 -8.55 13.05 -20.08
C CYS A 185 -8.24 12.06 -18.95
N ASP A 186 -8.44 12.43 -17.69
CA ASP A 186 -8.19 11.55 -16.54
C ASP A 186 -9.16 10.35 -16.55
N ILE A 187 -10.43 10.58 -16.81
CA ILE A 187 -11.46 9.53 -16.92
C ILE A 187 -11.18 8.60 -18.11
N LEU A 188 -10.90 9.14 -19.29
CA LEU A 188 -10.61 8.35 -20.49
C LEU A 188 -9.33 7.53 -20.32
N THR A 189 -8.31 8.12 -19.70
CA THR A 189 -7.07 7.42 -19.38
C THR A 189 -7.35 6.22 -18.46
N LEU A 190 -8.13 6.43 -17.41
CA LEU A 190 -8.52 5.36 -16.51
C LEU A 190 -9.34 4.26 -17.22
N TYR A 191 -10.29 4.64 -18.05
CA TYR A 191 -11.07 3.71 -18.85
C TYR A 191 -10.16 2.80 -19.73
N HIS A 192 -9.21 3.37 -20.47
CA HIS A 192 -8.31 2.59 -21.32
C HIS A 192 -7.39 1.66 -20.51
N ILE A 193 -6.92 2.09 -19.33
CA ILE A 193 -6.17 1.22 -18.42
C ILE A 193 -7.02 0.02 -18.01
N ILE A 194 -8.29 0.22 -17.67
CA ILE A 194 -9.19 -0.87 -17.28
C ILE A 194 -9.54 -1.76 -18.47
N CYS A 195 -9.65 -1.23 -19.68
CA CYS A 195 -9.78 -2.02 -20.91
C CYS A 195 -8.61 -3.01 -21.06
N TYR A 196 -7.36 -2.54 -20.92
CA TYR A 196 -6.19 -3.41 -20.95
C TYR A 196 -6.31 -4.58 -19.94
N PHE A 197 -6.66 -4.28 -18.69
CA PHE A 197 -6.82 -5.33 -17.69
C PHE A 197 -8.03 -6.23 -17.97
N ARG A 198 -9.17 -5.70 -18.40
CA ARG A 198 -10.33 -6.51 -18.80
C ARG A 198 -9.94 -7.52 -19.87
N ASP A 199 -9.25 -7.09 -20.92
CA ASP A 199 -8.86 -7.95 -22.03
C ASP A 199 -7.81 -8.99 -21.58
N LYS A 200 -6.83 -8.61 -20.78
CA LYS A 200 -5.86 -9.51 -20.14
C LYS A 200 -6.53 -10.61 -19.30
N TYR A 201 -7.69 -10.33 -18.73
CA TYR A 201 -8.44 -11.28 -17.90
C TYR A 201 -9.65 -11.90 -18.60
N GLY A 202 -9.63 -11.93 -19.94
CA GLY A 202 -10.59 -12.65 -20.78
C GLY A 202 -11.96 -11.98 -20.86
N GLY A 203 -12.01 -10.64 -20.83
CA GLY A 203 -13.22 -9.85 -20.99
C GLY A 203 -14.05 -9.65 -19.70
N TYR A 204 -13.62 -10.20 -18.55
CA TYR A 204 -14.41 -10.17 -17.32
C TYR A 204 -13.84 -9.22 -16.27
N LEU A 205 -14.52 -8.12 -15.97
CA LEU A 205 -14.14 -7.15 -14.92
C LEU A 205 -14.02 -7.80 -13.54
N SER A 206 -14.88 -8.78 -13.24
CA SER A 206 -14.85 -9.52 -11.97
C SER A 206 -13.56 -10.31 -11.73
N ARG A 207 -12.84 -10.66 -12.81
CA ARG A 207 -11.59 -11.42 -12.76
C ARG A 207 -10.35 -10.55 -12.56
N ILE A 208 -10.46 -9.23 -12.72
CA ILE A 208 -9.34 -8.31 -12.49
C ILE A 208 -8.97 -8.34 -11.00
N PRO A 209 -7.69 -8.56 -10.65
CA PRO A 209 -7.22 -8.50 -9.26
C PRO A 209 -7.39 -7.10 -8.66
N TYR A 210 -7.51 -7.01 -7.35
CA TYR A 210 -7.59 -5.73 -6.65
C TYR A 210 -6.26 -4.99 -6.56
N THR A 211 -5.13 -5.70 -6.65
CA THR A 211 -3.80 -5.13 -6.41
C THR A 211 -2.76 -5.74 -7.34
N ALA A 212 -1.66 -5.01 -7.58
CA ALA A 212 -0.49 -5.53 -8.32
C ALA A 212 0.04 -6.84 -7.70
N THR A 213 0.10 -6.92 -6.36
CA THR A 213 0.50 -8.16 -5.67
C THR A 213 -0.51 -9.29 -5.93
N GLY A 214 -1.81 -8.99 -6.01
CA GLY A 214 -2.86 -9.95 -6.38
C GLY A 214 -2.67 -10.49 -7.80
N GLU A 215 -2.24 -9.64 -8.72
CA GLU A 215 -1.89 -10.01 -10.09
C GLU A 215 -0.72 -11.01 -10.12
N ILE A 216 0.37 -10.70 -9.42
CA ILE A 216 1.53 -11.58 -9.30
C ILE A 216 1.16 -12.93 -8.68
N ARG A 217 0.37 -12.92 -7.60
CA ARG A 217 -0.13 -14.16 -6.97
C ARG A 217 -0.98 -15.00 -7.93
N LYS A 218 -1.81 -14.36 -8.74
CA LYS A 218 -2.65 -15.04 -9.74
C LYS A 218 -1.80 -15.64 -10.87
N ALA A 219 -0.76 -14.93 -11.32
CA ALA A 219 0.20 -15.45 -12.28
C ALA A 219 0.96 -16.65 -11.69
N PHE A 220 1.49 -16.54 -10.47
CA PHE A 220 2.19 -17.63 -9.79
C PHE A 220 1.31 -18.87 -9.62
N ARG A 221 0.06 -18.72 -9.19
CA ARG A 221 -0.88 -19.85 -9.03
C ARG A 221 -1.09 -20.67 -10.31
N LYS A 222 -0.91 -20.08 -11.49
CA LYS A 222 -1.00 -20.81 -12.77
C LYS A 222 0.23 -21.67 -13.06
N THR A 223 1.35 -21.41 -12.39
CA THR A 223 2.63 -22.11 -12.62
C THR A 223 2.92 -23.22 -11.61
N VAL A 224 2.16 -23.27 -10.51
CA VAL A 224 2.41 -24.23 -9.41
C VAL A 224 1.60 -25.51 -9.55
N SER A 225 2.22 -26.64 -9.16
CA SER A 225 1.57 -27.96 -9.12
C SER A 225 0.67 -28.12 -7.89
N TYR A 226 -0.25 -29.08 -7.95
CA TYR A 226 -1.03 -29.48 -6.79
C TYR A 226 -0.11 -29.95 -5.64
N GLY A 227 0.97 -30.66 -5.93
CA GLY A 227 1.96 -31.07 -4.94
C GLY A 227 2.60 -29.89 -4.20
N TYR A 228 2.88 -28.79 -4.89
CA TYR A 228 3.32 -27.55 -4.25
C TYR A 228 2.28 -27.02 -3.25
N VAL A 229 1.02 -26.91 -3.68
CA VAL A 229 -0.07 -26.41 -2.83
C VAL A 229 -0.22 -27.26 -1.56
N MET A 230 -0.14 -28.59 -1.68
CA MET A 230 -0.22 -29.49 -0.54
C MET A 230 1.00 -29.38 0.40
N ARG A 231 2.22 -29.17 -0.12
CA ARG A 231 3.41 -28.89 0.71
C ARG A 231 3.25 -27.61 1.51
N VAL A 232 2.80 -26.52 0.86
CA VAL A 232 2.55 -25.23 1.54
C VAL A 232 1.48 -25.39 2.61
N ALA A 233 0.37 -26.06 2.32
CA ALA A 233 -0.70 -26.29 3.28
C ALA A 233 -0.22 -27.03 4.53
N LYS A 234 0.65 -28.05 4.38
CA LYS A 234 1.24 -28.79 5.49
C LYS A 234 2.22 -27.95 6.33
N SER A 235 2.89 -26.97 5.73
CA SER A 235 3.83 -26.06 6.42
C SER A 235 3.17 -24.78 6.94
N THR A 236 1.90 -24.55 6.64
CA THR A 236 1.17 -23.37 7.12
C THR A 236 1.16 -23.34 8.65
N PRO A 237 1.60 -22.25 9.29
CA PRO A 237 1.57 -22.11 10.73
C PRO A 237 0.14 -22.04 11.28
N SER A 238 -0.05 -22.42 12.53
CA SER A 238 -1.28 -22.09 13.25
C SER A 238 -1.40 -20.58 13.46
N PRO A 239 -2.59 -20.04 13.79
CA PRO A 239 -2.75 -18.61 14.05
C PRO A 239 -1.80 -18.06 15.13
N LEU A 240 -1.56 -18.82 16.18
CA LEU A 240 -0.64 -18.42 17.26
C LEU A 240 0.82 -18.40 16.78
N GLU A 241 1.27 -19.44 16.06
CA GLU A 241 2.61 -19.47 15.46
C GLU A 241 2.79 -18.32 14.46
N TYR A 242 1.76 -18.00 13.68
CA TYR A 242 1.80 -16.88 12.75
C TYR A 242 1.99 -15.54 13.48
N LEU A 243 1.30 -15.32 14.59
CA LEU A 243 1.48 -14.10 15.42
C LEU A 243 2.90 -13.99 15.98
N GLU A 244 3.49 -15.09 16.42
CA GLU A 244 4.92 -15.12 16.82
C GLU A 244 5.84 -14.72 15.66
N TYR A 245 5.62 -15.28 14.46
CA TYR A 245 6.42 -14.93 13.27
C TYR A 245 6.26 -13.46 12.86
N VAL A 246 5.07 -12.90 12.99
CA VAL A 246 4.84 -11.45 12.75
C VAL A 246 5.62 -10.60 13.75
N LYS A 247 5.74 -11.02 15.00
CA LYS A 247 6.54 -10.32 16.01
C LYS A 247 8.04 -10.39 15.74
N THR A 248 8.54 -11.51 15.17
CA THR A 248 9.96 -11.63 14.78
C THR A 248 10.29 -10.87 13.51
N PHE A 249 9.28 -10.50 12.67
CA PHE A 249 9.55 -9.84 11.40
C PHE A 249 10.10 -8.43 11.63
N THR A 250 11.27 -8.16 11.07
CA THR A 250 11.89 -6.84 11.01
C THR A 250 12.09 -6.46 9.55
N GLY A 251 11.63 -5.28 9.15
CA GLY A 251 11.87 -4.73 7.83
C GLY A 251 13.32 -4.30 7.64
N GLY A 252 13.64 -3.75 6.47
CA GLY A 252 14.96 -3.15 6.23
C GLY A 252 15.28 -2.06 7.27
N MET A 253 16.50 -2.03 7.75
CA MET A 253 16.94 -1.01 8.69
C MET A 253 17.02 0.34 7.98
N THR A 254 16.15 1.26 8.35
CA THR A 254 16.18 2.65 7.90
C THR A 254 16.53 3.57 9.04
N HIS A 255 17.55 4.43 8.87
CA HIS A 255 17.96 5.42 9.88
C HIS A 255 18.63 6.61 9.20
N GLY A 256 18.53 7.79 9.82
CA GLY A 256 19.36 8.94 9.50
C GLY A 256 20.65 8.91 10.33
N ASN A 257 21.73 9.40 9.76
CA ASN A 257 22.95 9.62 10.56
C ASN A 257 22.72 10.85 11.45
N ALA A 258 22.61 10.64 12.76
CA ALA A 258 22.33 11.69 13.74
C ALA A 258 23.33 12.87 13.69
N ILE A 259 24.58 12.63 13.27
CA ILE A 259 25.61 13.66 13.17
C ILE A 259 25.25 14.72 12.10
N TRP A 260 24.50 14.34 11.08
CA TRP A 260 24.19 15.19 9.93
C TRP A 260 22.73 15.65 9.87
N ILE A 261 21.94 15.38 10.92
CA ILE A 261 20.53 15.80 10.94
C ILE A 261 20.45 17.32 10.95
N GLY A 262 19.76 17.88 9.95
CA GLY A 262 19.57 19.32 9.78
C GLY A 262 20.61 19.97 8.84
N ASP A 263 21.64 19.25 8.42
CA ASP A 263 22.67 19.77 7.52
C ASP A 263 22.34 19.51 6.05
N ILE A 264 22.76 20.44 5.19
CA ILE A 264 22.72 20.27 3.74
C ILE A 264 24.08 19.78 3.27
N LEU A 265 24.18 18.50 2.97
CA LEU A 265 25.41 17.88 2.50
C LEU A 265 25.54 17.99 0.98
N LYS A 266 26.76 18.31 0.50
CA LYS A 266 27.12 18.35 -0.93
C LYS A 266 28.01 17.17 -1.28
N GLY A 267 27.97 16.74 -2.56
CA GLY A 267 28.83 15.66 -3.04
C GLY A 267 28.45 14.27 -2.54
N ILE A 268 27.17 14.04 -2.24
CA ILE A 268 26.66 12.74 -1.79
C ILE A 268 26.46 11.81 -2.98
N CYS A 269 26.94 10.56 -2.86
CA CYS A 269 26.63 9.48 -3.78
C CYS A 269 25.55 8.57 -3.21
N SER A 270 24.58 8.18 -4.04
CA SER A 270 23.58 7.18 -3.70
C SER A 270 23.93 5.84 -4.34
N TYR A 271 23.87 4.75 -3.57
CA TYR A 271 24.12 3.40 -4.04
C TYR A 271 22.88 2.55 -3.81
N ASP A 272 22.55 1.71 -4.78
CA ASP A 272 21.45 0.73 -4.69
C ASP A 272 21.95 -0.66 -5.08
N ILE A 273 21.45 -1.70 -4.39
CA ILE A 273 21.75 -3.09 -4.74
C ILE A 273 20.64 -3.56 -5.69
N ALA A 274 20.98 -3.67 -6.97
CA ALA A 274 20.04 -4.10 -7.99
C ALA A 274 19.43 -5.46 -7.65
N SER A 275 18.09 -5.50 -7.55
CA SER A 275 17.32 -6.73 -7.32
C SER A 275 17.72 -7.52 -6.07
N SER A 276 18.04 -6.84 -4.98
CA SER A 276 18.45 -7.41 -3.70
C SER A 276 17.49 -8.52 -3.21
N TYR A 277 16.18 -8.28 -3.18
CA TYR A 277 15.19 -9.26 -2.74
C TYR A 277 15.14 -10.52 -3.62
N PRO A 278 15.04 -10.43 -4.98
CA PRO A 278 15.15 -11.61 -5.84
C PRO A 278 16.43 -12.42 -5.61
N TYR A 279 17.57 -11.75 -5.45
CA TYR A 279 18.84 -12.43 -5.15
C TYR A 279 18.77 -13.24 -3.85
N VAL A 280 18.30 -12.63 -2.77
CA VAL A 280 18.16 -13.29 -1.46
C VAL A 280 17.19 -14.47 -1.54
N MET A 281 16.11 -14.38 -2.33
CA MET A 281 15.17 -15.49 -2.54
C MET A 281 15.78 -16.72 -3.22
N LEU A 282 16.94 -16.60 -3.85
CA LEU A 282 17.67 -17.71 -4.48
C LEU A 282 18.68 -18.40 -3.55
N LEU A 283 18.84 -17.91 -2.31
CA LEU A 283 19.79 -18.46 -1.35
C LEU A 283 19.17 -19.58 -0.50
N PRO A 284 19.98 -20.54 0.02
CA PRO A 284 19.50 -21.62 0.88
C PRO A 284 19.36 -21.18 2.35
N ILE A 285 18.65 -20.08 2.59
CA ILE A 285 18.55 -19.46 3.93
C ILE A 285 17.15 -19.54 4.55
N PHE A 286 16.21 -20.19 3.88
CA PHE A 286 14.81 -20.24 4.33
C PHE A 286 14.52 -21.48 5.17
N PRO A 287 13.68 -21.36 6.22
CA PRO A 287 13.32 -22.50 7.06
C PRO A 287 12.58 -23.56 6.25
N GLN A 288 12.99 -24.81 6.40
CA GLN A 288 12.36 -25.97 5.79
C GLN A 288 11.33 -26.58 6.74
N GLY A 289 10.05 -26.39 6.45
CA GLY A 289 8.95 -26.87 7.28
C GLY A 289 8.70 -26.02 8.53
N LYS A 290 8.01 -26.60 9.51
CA LYS A 290 7.65 -25.91 10.76
C LYS A 290 8.84 -25.85 11.73
N PHE A 291 8.93 -24.75 12.47
CA PHE A 291 9.84 -24.64 13.58
C PHE A 291 9.48 -25.63 14.70
N ARG A 292 10.48 -26.24 15.30
CA ARG A 292 10.34 -27.19 16.43
C ARG A 292 11.02 -26.59 17.65
N LYS A 293 10.44 -26.84 18.83
CA LYS A 293 11.05 -26.43 20.10
C LYS A 293 12.43 -27.08 20.27
N CYS A 294 13.36 -26.32 20.77
CA CYS A 294 14.70 -26.76 21.17
C CYS A 294 15.10 -26.05 22.46
N THR A 295 16.12 -26.57 23.17
CA THR A 295 16.60 -25.85 24.36
C THR A 295 17.52 -24.68 23.97
N PRO A 296 17.69 -23.68 24.83
CA PRO A 296 18.60 -22.55 24.56
C PRO A 296 20.05 -23.01 24.30
N GLU A 297 20.53 -24.03 25.03
CA GLU A 297 21.88 -24.57 24.85
C GLU A 297 22.05 -25.18 23.47
N VAL A 298 21.03 -25.89 22.97
CA VAL A 298 21.01 -26.43 21.62
C VAL A 298 20.95 -25.29 20.62
N ALA A 299 20.01 -24.36 20.77
CA ALA A 299 19.83 -23.20 19.87
C ALA A 299 21.12 -22.41 19.68
N ASN A 300 21.86 -22.14 20.78
CA ASN A 300 23.08 -21.33 20.74
C ASN A 300 24.28 -22.06 20.09
N ARG A 301 24.25 -23.39 20.04
CA ARG A 301 25.30 -24.21 19.41
C ARG A 301 25.02 -24.56 17.95
N LEU A 302 23.80 -24.30 17.43
CA LEU A 302 23.44 -24.59 16.05
C LEU A 302 24.25 -23.73 15.07
N ASN A 303 24.73 -24.37 14.01
CA ASN A 303 25.42 -23.71 12.93
C ASN A 303 24.44 -22.77 12.18
N ARG A 304 24.66 -21.45 12.26
CA ARG A 304 23.85 -20.40 11.64
C ARG A 304 23.73 -20.53 10.11
N ASN A 305 24.65 -21.18 9.45
CA ASN A 305 24.57 -21.45 8.01
C ASN A 305 23.60 -22.56 7.64
N LYS A 306 23.25 -23.44 8.61
CA LYS A 306 22.40 -24.61 8.39
C LYS A 306 21.06 -24.53 9.10
N TRP A 307 20.91 -23.66 10.08
CA TRP A 307 19.73 -23.59 10.94
C TRP A 307 19.18 -22.17 11.07
N CYS A 308 17.86 -22.05 10.96
CA CYS A 308 17.12 -20.90 11.46
C CYS A 308 16.77 -21.12 12.91
N VAL A 309 16.86 -20.07 13.72
CA VAL A 309 16.44 -20.11 15.12
C VAL A 309 15.52 -18.93 15.40
N LEU A 310 14.47 -19.16 16.15
CA LEU A 310 13.60 -18.14 16.70
C LEU A 310 13.77 -18.11 18.21
N TYR A 311 13.98 -16.93 18.74
CA TYR A 311 14.15 -16.68 20.17
C TYR A 311 12.97 -15.85 20.69
N HIS A 312 12.40 -16.26 21.82
CA HIS A 312 11.57 -15.42 22.65
C HIS A 312 12.34 -15.20 23.95
N VAL A 313 12.80 -13.98 24.18
CA VAL A 313 13.73 -13.68 25.27
C VAL A 313 13.33 -12.43 26.05
N LYS A 314 13.75 -12.39 27.33
CA LYS A 314 13.89 -11.16 28.11
C LYS A 314 15.37 -10.86 28.26
N MET A 315 15.73 -9.63 27.92
CA MET A 315 17.08 -9.11 28.06
C MET A 315 17.08 -8.04 29.13
N HIS A 316 18.05 -8.10 30.06
CA HIS A 316 18.15 -7.19 31.18
C HIS A 316 19.37 -6.31 31.04
N GLN A 317 19.27 -5.06 31.55
CA GLN A 317 20.27 -4.02 31.47
C GLN A 317 20.81 -3.86 30.07
N VAL A 318 19.92 -3.46 29.19
CA VAL A 318 20.20 -3.31 27.75
C VAL A 318 20.64 -1.88 27.48
N GLU A 319 21.86 -1.70 26.97
CA GLU A 319 22.42 -0.39 26.66
C GLU A 319 23.03 -0.40 25.26
N ALA A 320 22.71 0.60 24.44
CA ALA A 320 23.22 0.70 23.09
C ALA A 320 24.74 0.90 23.08
N ALA A 321 25.44 0.04 22.35
CA ALA A 321 26.88 0.12 22.14
C ALA A 321 27.27 1.08 21.00
N LYS A 322 26.31 1.50 20.17
CA LYS A 322 26.50 2.33 18.97
C LYS A 322 25.43 3.41 18.86
N LEU A 323 25.76 4.52 18.19
CA LEU A 323 24.85 5.63 17.93
C LEU A 323 23.67 5.25 17.02
N ASN A 324 23.82 4.24 16.15
CA ASN A 324 22.76 3.74 15.30
C ASN A 324 22.01 2.62 16.04
N HIS A 325 21.00 2.97 16.79
CA HIS A 325 20.23 2.03 17.61
C HIS A 325 19.48 1.02 16.74
N TYR A 326 19.65 -0.27 17.01
CA TYR A 326 19.07 -1.35 16.20
C TYR A 326 17.62 -1.67 16.57
N ILE A 327 17.29 -1.78 17.86
CA ILE A 327 15.99 -2.22 18.35
C ILE A 327 14.92 -1.16 18.10
N LEU A 328 13.86 -1.55 17.37
CA LEU A 328 12.66 -0.74 17.15
C LEU A 328 11.71 -0.87 18.35
N LEU A 329 11.32 0.23 19.00
CA LEU A 329 10.45 0.22 20.17
C LEU A 329 9.09 -0.45 19.92
N HIS A 330 8.52 -0.32 18.73
CA HIS A 330 7.25 -0.98 18.39
C HIS A 330 7.34 -2.50 18.23
N LYS A 331 8.56 -3.09 18.22
CA LYS A 331 8.81 -4.53 18.20
C LYS A 331 9.03 -5.12 19.60
N VAL A 332 9.19 -4.29 20.59
CA VAL A 332 9.29 -4.69 21.99
C VAL A 332 7.90 -5.11 22.48
N VAL A 333 7.81 -6.30 23.10
CA VAL A 333 6.55 -6.81 23.65
C VAL A 333 6.27 -6.21 25.01
N HIS A 334 7.26 -6.26 25.89
CA HIS A 334 7.25 -5.62 27.21
C HIS A 334 8.62 -4.99 27.49
N ALA A 335 8.62 -3.87 28.19
CA ALA A 335 9.86 -3.22 28.62
C ALA A 335 9.66 -2.42 29.91
N SER A 336 10.77 -2.20 30.64
CA SER A 336 10.85 -1.29 31.77
C SER A 336 12.11 -0.44 31.68
N GLY A 337 12.09 0.77 32.29
CA GLY A 337 13.22 1.68 32.30
C GLY A 337 13.67 2.17 30.92
N VAL A 338 12.73 2.34 29.99
CA VAL A 338 13.01 2.59 28.58
C VAL A 338 13.50 4.01 28.35
N VAL A 339 14.67 4.15 27.75
CA VAL A 339 15.13 5.39 27.10
C VAL A 339 15.13 5.13 25.58
N GLY A 340 14.44 5.99 24.85
CA GLY A 340 14.30 5.87 23.38
C GLY A 340 14.76 7.12 22.66
N ASP A 341 15.25 6.93 21.44
CA ASP A 341 15.55 7.98 20.47
C ASP A 341 14.97 7.64 19.13
N ASN A 342 14.20 8.56 18.54
CA ASN A 342 13.62 8.45 17.21
C ASN A 342 12.93 7.08 16.94
N GLY A 343 12.16 6.58 17.92
CA GLY A 343 11.45 5.30 17.83
C GLY A 343 12.30 4.04 18.02
N ARG A 344 13.56 4.21 18.45
CA ARG A 344 14.51 3.14 18.72
C ARG A 344 14.95 3.13 20.18
N LEU A 345 15.34 1.95 20.66
CA LEU A 345 15.82 1.75 22.02
C LEU A 345 17.27 2.26 22.17
N VAL A 346 17.50 3.14 23.13
CA VAL A 346 18.85 3.53 23.58
C VAL A 346 19.26 2.65 24.77
N SER A 347 18.42 2.58 25.80
CA SER A 347 18.65 1.70 26.95
C SER A 347 17.32 1.27 27.58
N ALA A 348 17.37 0.18 28.35
CA ALA A 348 16.26 -0.28 29.17
C ALA A 348 16.75 -1.17 30.32
N ASP A 349 16.01 -1.19 31.42
CA ASP A 349 16.25 -2.15 32.51
C ASP A 349 15.90 -3.58 32.04
N MET A 350 14.81 -3.71 31.26
CA MET A 350 14.39 -4.99 30.70
C MET A 350 13.62 -4.78 29.39
N VAL A 351 13.85 -5.63 28.40
CA VAL A 351 13.05 -5.75 27.17
C VAL A 351 12.71 -7.20 26.87
N GLU A 352 11.46 -7.46 26.49
CA GLU A 352 10.98 -8.75 26.00
C GLU A 352 10.74 -8.68 24.51
N MET A 353 11.33 -9.60 23.74
CA MET A 353 11.29 -9.60 22.26
C MET A 353 11.22 -10.99 21.68
N TYR A 354 10.64 -11.05 20.46
CA TYR A 354 10.78 -12.18 19.55
C TYR A 354 11.85 -11.82 18.51
N LEU A 355 12.85 -12.67 18.32
CA LEU A 355 14.02 -12.40 17.49
C LEU A 355 14.31 -13.58 16.56
N THR A 356 14.81 -13.29 15.35
CA THR A 356 15.50 -14.28 14.54
C THR A 356 16.91 -14.48 15.07
N GLU A 357 17.60 -15.55 14.62
CA GLU A 357 19.01 -15.75 14.97
C GLU A 357 19.89 -14.58 14.53
N ILE A 358 19.54 -13.91 13.44
CA ILE A 358 20.29 -12.78 12.91
C ILE A 358 20.13 -11.56 13.83
N ASP A 359 18.89 -11.23 14.19
CA ASP A 359 18.61 -10.11 15.10
C ASP A 359 19.22 -10.36 16.47
N PHE A 360 19.12 -11.60 16.98
CA PHE A 360 19.71 -12.00 18.26
C PHE A 360 21.23 -11.79 18.26
N ASP A 361 21.91 -12.30 17.24
CA ASP A 361 23.36 -12.18 17.13
C ASP A 361 23.79 -10.69 16.98
N ILE A 362 23.09 -9.87 16.17
CA ILE A 362 23.36 -8.43 16.04
C ILE A 362 23.16 -7.72 17.40
N ILE A 363 22.07 -7.98 18.09
CA ILE A 363 21.76 -7.31 19.36
C ILE A 363 22.79 -7.67 20.42
N THR A 364 23.10 -8.96 20.58
CA THR A 364 23.91 -9.44 21.69
C THR A 364 25.42 -9.38 21.46
N GLN A 365 25.87 -9.32 20.21
CA GLN A 365 27.31 -9.33 19.89
C GLN A 365 27.84 -7.98 19.41
N ASP A 366 26.98 -7.09 18.89
CA ASP A 366 27.45 -5.89 18.22
C ASP A 366 26.69 -4.61 18.62
N ALA A 367 25.36 -4.62 18.71
CA ALA A 367 24.55 -3.41 18.80
C ALA A 367 24.29 -2.94 20.24
N TYR A 368 24.27 -3.87 21.21
CA TYR A 368 23.97 -3.57 22.61
C TYR A 368 24.86 -4.35 23.59
N HIS A 369 25.09 -3.73 24.74
CA HIS A 369 25.54 -4.43 25.94
C HIS A 369 24.29 -4.99 26.63
N VAL A 370 24.27 -6.31 26.90
CA VAL A 370 23.18 -7.00 27.55
C VAL A 370 23.75 -7.79 28.71
N GLU A 371 23.36 -7.48 29.94
CA GLU A 371 23.94 -8.12 31.13
C GLU A 371 23.44 -9.57 31.30
N LYS A 372 22.13 -9.78 31.10
CA LYS A 372 21.51 -11.10 31.29
C LYS A 372 20.44 -11.36 30.25
N ILE A 373 20.38 -12.61 29.75
CA ILE A 373 19.36 -13.07 28.84
C ILE A 373 18.58 -14.22 29.51
N GLU A 374 17.25 -14.05 29.60
CA GLU A 374 16.31 -15.07 30.04
C GLU A 374 15.55 -15.60 28.82
N TYR A 375 15.67 -16.89 28.56
CA TYR A 375 15.01 -17.55 27.44
C TYR A 375 13.61 -18.02 27.85
N ILE A 376 12.57 -17.51 27.21
CA ILE A 376 11.17 -17.91 27.42
C ILE A 376 10.84 -19.09 26.50
N ASP A 377 11.18 -19.00 25.22
CA ASP A 377 11.01 -20.10 24.26
C ASP A 377 12.10 -20.02 23.18
N THR A 378 12.49 -21.16 22.65
CA THR A 378 13.41 -21.27 21.52
C THR A 378 12.93 -22.34 20.55
N LYS A 379 12.99 -22.04 19.25
CA LYS A 379 12.55 -22.92 18.18
C LYS A 379 13.58 -22.92 17.07
N CYS A 380 13.74 -24.05 16.39
CA CYS A 380 14.68 -24.16 15.27
C CYS A 380 14.08 -24.91 14.08
N ALA A 381 14.61 -24.60 12.89
CA ALA A 381 14.30 -25.28 11.63
C ALA A 381 15.56 -25.35 10.77
N VAL A 382 15.69 -26.39 9.96
CA VAL A 382 16.80 -26.50 8.99
C VAL A 382 16.65 -25.47 7.90
N LYS A 383 17.75 -24.84 7.46
CA LYS A 383 17.79 -23.93 6.31
C LYS A 383 17.84 -24.71 5.00
N GLY A 384 17.22 -24.13 3.98
CA GLY A 384 17.27 -24.64 2.61
C GLY A 384 16.72 -23.60 1.63
N TYR A 385 16.60 -24.03 0.39
CA TYR A 385 16.06 -23.20 -0.68
C TYR A 385 14.53 -23.05 -0.57
N LEU A 386 14.00 -21.97 -1.10
CA LEU A 386 12.58 -21.88 -1.41
C LEU A 386 12.18 -23.02 -2.38
N PRO A 387 10.88 -23.41 -2.44
CA PRO A 387 10.43 -24.42 -3.39
C PRO A 387 10.83 -24.08 -4.82
N GLU A 388 11.21 -25.11 -5.59
CA GLU A 388 11.71 -24.94 -6.97
C GLU A 388 10.75 -24.15 -7.85
N GLU A 389 9.45 -24.39 -7.70
CA GLU A 389 8.42 -23.68 -8.46
C GLU A 389 8.47 -22.17 -8.23
N LEU A 390 8.74 -21.74 -6.98
CA LEU A 390 8.88 -20.32 -6.63
C LEU A 390 10.20 -19.76 -7.17
N ILE A 391 11.31 -20.47 -7.03
CA ILE A 391 12.61 -20.07 -7.60
C ILE A 391 12.50 -19.87 -9.11
N ARG A 392 11.90 -20.82 -9.81
CA ARG A 392 11.70 -20.74 -11.26
C ARG A 392 10.84 -19.53 -11.64
N PHE A 393 9.77 -19.28 -10.90
CA PHE A 393 8.92 -18.11 -11.12
C PHE A 393 9.67 -16.80 -10.91
N VAL A 394 10.50 -16.68 -9.86
CA VAL A 394 11.34 -15.51 -9.60
C VAL A 394 12.30 -15.25 -10.75
N LEU A 395 13.00 -16.28 -11.22
CA LEU A 395 13.97 -16.19 -12.33
C LEU A 395 13.28 -15.75 -13.64
N THR A 396 12.13 -16.34 -13.97
CA THR A 396 11.37 -15.98 -15.17
C THR A 396 10.90 -14.54 -15.11
N THR A 397 10.29 -14.13 -13.98
CA THR A 397 9.79 -12.76 -13.80
C THR A 397 10.91 -11.72 -13.82
N TYR A 398 12.08 -12.08 -13.29
CA TYR A 398 13.26 -11.22 -13.35
C TYR A 398 13.80 -11.06 -14.77
N SER A 399 13.89 -12.16 -15.52
CA SER A 399 14.29 -12.13 -16.95
C SER A 399 13.37 -11.23 -17.78
N ASP A 400 12.06 -11.27 -17.52
CA ASP A 400 11.09 -10.42 -18.25
C ASP A 400 11.21 -8.93 -17.88
N LYS A 401 11.69 -8.61 -16.67
CA LYS A 401 11.95 -7.23 -16.25
C LYS A 401 13.19 -6.64 -16.94
N THR A 402 14.15 -7.47 -17.32
CA THR A 402 15.47 -7.02 -17.85
C THR A 402 15.54 -7.00 -19.36
N LYS A 403 14.50 -7.50 -20.04
CA LYS A 403 14.27 -7.33 -21.49
C LYS A 403 13.60 -5.99 -21.76
#